data_2d29288e484cc838395cf1e93cbce7b6
#
_entry.id   2d29288e484cc838395cf1e93cbce7b6
#
_cell.length_a   1.000
_cell.length_b   1.000
_cell.length_c   1.000
_cell.angle_alpha   90.00
_cell.angle_beta   90.00
_cell.angle_gamma   90.00
#
_symmetry.space_group_name_H-M   'P 1'
#
loop_
_entity.id
_entity.type
_entity.pdbx_description
1 polymer ?
#
loop_
_entity_poly.entity_id
_entity_poly.type
_entity_poly.pdbx_seq_one_letter_code
_entity_poly.pdbx_strand_id
1 'polypeptide(L)'
;GILVRPLTLNDIDMIFEVRMMYEPYVLTHYGANLSVSALNEFYDIFKKWDPNKEIYRDKDSFYDLDYRFHALIMSACPNEFINRSYDTIQTQNERFRYMTGNVSNFRLEATFKEHMAIVEPCLKGDWEKAKEQLIYHLEQSKASAFRLVAASETNNLAHHMTL
;
A
#
# COMPACT_ATOMS: atom_id res chain seq x y z
N GLY A 1 13.05 26.89 6.49
CA GLY A 1 12.80 25.42 6.51
C GLY A 1 11.36 25.13 6.15
N ILE A 2 11.12 24.14 5.30
CA ILE A 2 9.76 23.67 5.03
C ILE A 2 9.28 22.89 6.25
N LEU A 3 8.30 23.44 6.98
CA LEU A 3 7.68 22.75 8.10
C LEU A 3 6.78 21.64 7.54
N VAL A 4 7.22 20.40 7.65
CA VAL A 4 6.42 19.25 7.22
C VAL A 4 5.41 18.93 8.32
N ARG A 5 4.13 19.25 8.08
CA ARG A 5 3.03 18.93 9.01
C ARG A 5 2.93 17.42 9.23
N PRO A 6 2.80 16.94 10.49
CA PRO A 6 2.49 15.55 10.76
C PRO A 6 1.20 15.12 10.05
N LEU A 7 1.12 13.87 9.61
CA LEU A 7 -0.11 13.30 9.08
C LEU A 7 -1.07 12.96 10.22
N THR A 8 -2.33 13.30 10.04
CA THR A 8 -3.41 13.05 11.00
C THR A 8 -4.20 11.80 10.61
N LEU A 9 -5.04 11.30 11.52
CA LEU A 9 -5.99 10.22 11.22
C LEU A 9 -6.92 10.59 10.05
N ASN A 10 -7.31 11.86 9.96
CA ASN A 10 -8.12 12.34 8.84
C ASN A 10 -7.37 12.31 7.50
N ASP A 11 -6.07 12.61 7.48
CA ASP A 11 -5.25 12.49 6.26
C ASP A 11 -5.21 11.04 5.78
N ILE A 12 -5.06 10.09 6.71
CA ILE A 12 -5.08 8.64 6.38
C ILE A 12 -6.44 8.24 5.79
N ASP A 13 -7.53 8.69 6.41
CA ASP A 13 -8.88 8.40 5.93
C ASP A 13 -9.07 8.88 4.48
N MET A 14 -8.71 10.13 4.19
CA MET A 14 -8.79 10.72 2.86
C MET A 14 -7.92 10.01 1.82
N ILE A 15 -6.68 9.63 2.18
CA ILE A 15 -5.77 8.90 1.29
C ILE A 15 -6.39 7.54 0.91
N PHE A 16 -6.85 6.78 1.88
CA PHE A 16 -7.42 5.46 1.62
C PHE A 16 -8.79 5.51 0.95
N GLU A 17 -9.60 6.56 1.15
CA GLU A 17 -10.83 6.78 0.40
C GLU A 17 -10.53 6.88 -1.10
N VAL A 18 -9.56 7.69 -1.50
CA VAL A 18 -9.16 7.83 -2.91
C VAL A 18 -8.56 6.53 -3.45
N ARG A 19 -7.73 5.84 -2.70
CA ARG A 19 -7.18 4.52 -3.09
C ARG A 19 -8.30 3.51 -3.34
N MET A 20 -9.29 3.43 -2.45
CA MET A 20 -10.46 2.57 -2.59
C MET A 20 -11.33 2.91 -3.80
N MET A 21 -11.36 4.16 -4.23
CA MET A 21 -12.09 4.57 -5.44
C MET A 21 -11.34 4.18 -6.72
N TYR A 22 -10.04 4.39 -6.79
CA TYR A 22 -9.27 4.24 -8.01
C TYR A 22 -8.74 2.82 -8.24
N GLU A 23 -8.06 2.23 -7.26
CA GLU A 23 -7.36 0.97 -7.48
C GLU A 23 -8.30 -0.19 -7.83
N PRO A 24 -9.42 -0.43 -7.10
CA PRO A 24 -10.37 -1.49 -7.47
C PRO A 24 -11.08 -1.22 -8.81
N TYR A 25 -11.39 0.05 -9.09
CA TYR A 25 -11.97 0.45 -10.37
C TYR A 25 -11.04 0.13 -11.54
N VAL A 26 -9.79 0.55 -11.45
CA VAL A 26 -8.78 0.31 -12.48
C VAL A 26 -8.57 -1.19 -12.68
N LEU A 27 -8.44 -1.96 -11.61
CA LEU A 27 -8.24 -3.40 -11.69
C LEU A 27 -9.39 -4.11 -12.40
N THR A 28 -10.64 -3.73 -12.10
CA THR A 28 -11.82 -4.35 -12.72
C THR A 28 -11.99 -3.95 -14.19
N HIS A 29 -11.80 -2.66 -14.51
CA HIS A 29 -12.07 -2.15 -15.85
C HIS A 29 -10.91 -2.32 -16.83
N TYR A 30 -9.68 -2.29 -16.34
CA TYR A 30 -8.48 -2.26 -17.15
C TYR A 30 -7.49 -3.38 -16.81
N GLY A 31 -7.82 -4.29 -15.91
CA GLY A 31 -6.91 -5.36 -15.48
C GLY A 31 -6.36 -6.19 -16.64
N ALA A 32 -7.12 -6.38 -17.71
CA ALA A 32 -6.66 -7.07 -18.92
C ALA A 32 -5.46 -6.37 -19.62
N ASN A 33 -5.19 -5.11 -19.31
CA ASN A 33 -4.02 -4.38 -19.83
C ASN A 33 -2.75 -4.61 -19.00
N LEU A 34 -2.86 -5.28 -17.85
CA LEU A 34 -1.71 -5.55 -16.98
C LEU A 34 -0.67 -6.43 -17.70
N SER A 35 0.59 -6.10 -17.53
CA SER A 35 1.69 -6.91 -18.02
C SER A 35 1.74 -8.24 -17.28
N VAL A 36 1.51 -9.35 -18.00
CA VAL A 36 1.62 -10.71 -17.44
C VAL A 36 3.04 -10.98 -16.95
N SER A 37 4.06 -10.45 -17.63
CA SER A 37 5.45 -10.57 -17.20
C SER A 37 5.67 -9.90 -15.86
N ALA A 38 5.18 -8.65 -15.66
CA ALA A 38 5.30 -7.93 -14.41
C ALA A 38 4.50 -8.62 -13.26
N LEU A 39 3.33 -9.15 -13.56
CA LEU A 39 2.55 -9.93 -12.58
C LEU A 39 3.32 -11.18 -12.13
N ASN A 40 3.97 -11.90 -13.03
CA ASN A 40 4.79 -13.07 -12.69
C ASN A 40 6.04 -12.69 -11.88
N GLU A 41 6.67 -11.55 -12.15
CA GLU A 41 7.77 -11.04 -11.33
C GLU A 41 7.32 -10.80 -9.88
N PHE A 42 6.20 -10.12 -9.68
CA PHE A 42 5.64 -9.92 -8.34
C PHE A 42 5.21 -11.23 -7.67
N TYR A 43 4.59 -12.15 -8.43
CA TYR A 43 4.26 -13.49 -7.93
C TYR A 43 5.50 -14.19 -7.37
N ASP A 44 6.59 -14.18 -8.13
CA ASP A 44 7.84 -14.82 -7.73
C ASP A 44 8.47 -14.17 -6.50
N ILE A 45 8.42 -12.83 -6.40
CA ILE A 45 8.91 -12.08 -5.24
C ILE A 45 8.09 -12.45 -4.00
N PHE A 46 6.76 -12.39 -4.08
CA PHE A 46 5.89 -12.67 -2.95
C PHE A 46 5.94 -14.12 -2.51
N LYS A 47 6.07 -15.06 -3.45
CA LYS A 47 6.22 -16.50 -3.18
C LYS A 47 7.52 -16.85 -2.47
N LYS A 48 8.60 -16.12 -2.77
CA LYS A 48 9.93 -16.34 -2.18
C LYS A 48 10.12 -15.62 -0.84
N TRP A 49 9.13 -14.85 -0.41
CA TRP A 49 9.24 -14.11 0.82
C TRP A 49 9.46 -15.05 2.02
N ASP A 50 10.45 -14.69 2.84
CA ASP A 50 10.86 -15.43 4.04
C ASP A 50 11.20 -14.42 5.14
N PRO A 51 10.46 -14.40 6.27
CA PRO A 51 10.68 -13.44 7.35
C PRO A 51 12.07 -13.56 8.00
N ASN A 52 12.79 -14.67 7.77
CA ASN A 52 14.11 -14.89 8.33
C ASN A 52 15.22 -14.30 7.47
N LYS A 53 14.95 -13.93 6.22
CA LYS A 53 15.94 -13.31 5.34
C LYS A 53 16.06 -11.82 5.62
N GLU A 54 17.29 -11.36 5.82
CA GLU A 54 17.61 -9.96 6.15
C GLU A 54 17.09 -8.97 5.09
N ILE A 55 17.12 -9.33 3.81
CA ILE A 55 16.64 -8.51 2.71
C ILE A 55 15.15 -8.13 2.84
N TYR A 56 14.34 -8.96 3.49
CA TYR A 56 12.91 -8.68 3.71
C TYR A 56 12.63 -7.94 5.02
N ARG A 57 13.66 -7.71 5.84
CA ARG A 57 13.57 -6.89 7.06
C ARG A 57 13.90 -5.43 6.80
N ASP A 58 14.50 -5.13 5.63
CA ASP A 58 14.72 -3.76 5.20
C ASP A 58 13.38 -3.11 4.83
N LYS A 59 12.97 -2.17 5.65
CA LYS A 59 11.68 -1.49 5.51
C LYS A 59 11.60 -0.63 4.25
N ASP A 60 12.71 -0.03 3.84
CA ASP A 60 12.75 0.81 2.65
C ASP A 60 12.52 -0.03 1.40
N SER A 61 13.14 -1.21 1.31
CA SER A 61 12.90 -2.18 0.25
C SER A 61 11.46 -2.70 0.24
N PHE A 62 10.86 -2.90 1.42
CA PHE A 62 9.45 -3.30 1.52
C PHE A 62 8.51 -2.20 1.01
N TYR A 63 8.75 -0.96 1.41
CA TYR A 63 7.92 0.17 0.98
C TYR A 63 8.04 0.44 -0.52
N ASP A 64 9.25 0.32 -1.09
CA ASP A 64 9.45 0.40 -2.53
C ASP A 64 8.69 -0.70 -3.28
N LEU A 65 8.75 -1.93 -2.79
CA LEU A 65 8.05 -3.06 -3.40
C LEU A 65 6.53 -2.88 -3.36
N ASP A 66 5.98 -2.45 -2.24
CA ASP A 66 4.55 -2.16 -2.09
C ASP A 66 4.12 -1.01 -3.02
N TYR A 67 4.90 0.07 -3.07
CA TYR A 67 4.67 1.18 -4.00
C TYR A 67 4.61 0.69 -5.45
N ARG A 68 5.61 -0.07 -5.89
CA ARG A 68 5.71 -0.58 -7.25
C ARG A 68 4.57 -1.54 -7.60
N PHE A 69 4.11 -2.33 -6.65
CA PHE A 69 2.96 -3.22 -6.87
C PHE A 69 1.67 -2.44 -7.12
N HIS A 70 1.36 -1.44 -6.31
CA HIS A 70 0.19 -0.58 -6.54
C HIS A 70 0.34 0.28 -7.80
N ALA A 71 1.54 0.77 -8.11
CA ALA A 71 1.83 1.46 -9.37
C ALA A 71 1.60 0.55 -10.58
N LEU A 72 1.96 -0.74 -10.51
CA LEU A 72 1.64 -1.70 -11.55
C LEU A 72 0.13 -1.80 -11.79
N ILE A 73 -0.69 -1.92 -10.73
CA ILE A 73 -2.15 -1.95 -10.86
C ILE A 73 -2.65 -0.71 -11.60
N MET A 74 -2.21 0.47 -11.19
CA MET A 74 -2.64 1.73 -11.79
C MET A 74 -2.13 1.92 -13.22
N SER A 75 -1.01 1.31 -13.61
CA SER A 75 -0.46 1.37 -14.96
C SER A 75 -1.37 0.74 -16.02
N ALA A 76 -2.33 -0.10 -15.63
CA ALA A 76 -3.33 -0.66 -16.53
C ALA A 76 -4.30 0.41 -17.07
N CYS A 77 -4.45 1.53 -16.36
CA CYS A 77 -5.40 2.59 -16.70
C CYS A 77 -4.85 3.46 -17.84
N PRO A 78 -5.56 3.58 -18.99
CA PRO A 78 -5.15 4.46 -20.07
C PRO A 78 -5.58 5.93 -19.85
N ASN A 79 -6.34 6.22 -18.80
CA ASN A 79 -6.85 7.55 -18.53
C ASN A 79 -5.83 8.39 -17.75
N GLU A 80 -5.18 9.31 -18.44
CA GLU A 80 -4.16 10.19 -17.84
C GLU A 80 -4.69 11.08 -16.70
N PHE A 81 -5.96 11.44 -16.70
CA PHE A 81 -6.54 12.27 -15.63
C PHE A 81 -6.67 11.46 -14.33
N ILE A 82 -7.04 10.18 -14.42
CA ILE A 82 -7.03 9.27 -13.28
C ILE A 82 -5.61 9.11 -12.76
N ASN A 83 -4.65 8.83 -13.63
CA ASN A 83 -3.26 8.61 -13.25
C ASN A 83 -2.65 9.83 -12.56
N ARG A 84 -2.83 11.03 -13.11
CA ARG A 84 -2.33 12.28 -12.48
C ARG A 84 -2.95 12.55 -11.12
N SER A 85 -4.25 12.29 -10.97
CA SER A 85 -4.93 12.44 -9.68
C SER A 85 -4.40 11.44 -8.65
N TYR A 86 -4.16 10.20 -9.06
CA TYR A 86 -3.64 9.16 -8.20
C TYR A 86 -2.17 9.40 -7.80
N ASP A 87 -1.33 9.95 -8.68
CA ASP A 87 0.08 10.28 -8.38
C ASP A 87 0.21 11.19 -7.16
N THR A 88 -0.70 12.15 -7.02
CA THR A 88 -0.74 13.03 -5.83
C THR A 88 -0.98 12.22 -4.55
N ILE A 89 -1.90 11.27 -4.59
CA ILE A 89 -2.24 10.41 -3.44
C ILE A 89 -1.10 9.43 -3.14
N GLN A 90 -0.47 8.89 -4.16
CA GLN A 90 0.67 8.01 -4.04
C GLN A 90 1.82 8.70 -3.29
N THR A 91 2.14 9.93 -3.65
CA THR A 91 3.16 10.75 -2.97
C THR A 91 2.82 10.98 -1.49
N GLN A 92 1.55 11.22 -1.15
CA GLN A 92 1.14 11.38 0.25
C GLN A 92 1.22 10.05 1.02
N ASN A 93 0.87 8.93 0.37
CA ASN A 93 0.97 7.61 0.98
C ASN A 93 2.43 7.20 1.25
N GLU A 94 3.37 7.51 0.34
CA GLU A 94 4.80 7.33 0.57
C GLU A 94 5.30 8.16 1.76
N ARG A 95 4.96 9.44 1.80
CA ARG A 95 5.30 10.31 2.92
C ARG A 95 4.83 9.74 4.26
N PHE A 96 3.61 9.20 4.32
CA PHE A 96 3.10 8.53 5.51
C PHE A 96 4.02 7.38 5.95
N ARG A 97 4.46 6.54 5.03
CA ARG A 97 5.32 5.38 5.30
C ARG A 97 6.66 5.79 5.91
N TYR A 98 7.30 6.81 5.35
CA TYR A 98 8.56 7.34 5.88
C TYR A 98 8.40 7.95 7.27
N MET A 99 7.29 8.59 7.55
CA MET A 99 7.05 9.24 8.85
C MET A 99 6.71 8.26 9.97
N THR A 100 6.03 7.17 9.68
CA THR A 100 5.60 6.20 10.70
C THR A 100 6.64 5.13 11.02
N GLY A 101 7.60 4.89 10.17
CA GLY A 101 8.86 4.14 10.37
C GLY A 101 8.82 2.74 11.01
N ASN A 102 7.69 2.28 11.52
CA ASN A 102 7.59 1.10 12.37
C ASN A 102 6.45 0.15 11.98
N VAL A 103 6.51 -0.41 10.76
CA VAL A 103 5.66 -1.56 10.44
C VAL A 103 6.21 -2.79 11.19
N SER A 104 5.35 -3.48 11.92
CA SER A 104 5.73 -4.72 12.61
C SER A 104 6.02 -5.84 11.61
N ASN A 105 6.90 -6.77 11.96
CA ASN A 105 7.16 -7.95 11.13
C ASN A 105 5.89 -8.75 10.80
N PHE A 106 4.95 -8.79 11.75
CA PHE A 106 3.64 -9.42 11.54
C PHE A 106 2.84 -8.74 10.41
N ARG A 107 2.86 -7.40 10.32
CA ARG A 107 2.18 -6.68 9.24
C ARG A 107 2.88 -6.87 7.90
N LEU A 108 4.21 -6.94 7.87
CA LEU A 108 4.97 -7.27 6.67
C LEU A 108 4.52 -8.62 6.09
N GLU A 109 4.49 -9.66 6.92
CA GLU A 109 4.05 -11.00 6.53
C GLU A 109 2.62 -10.99 5.98
N ALA A 110 1.70 -10.33 6.70
CA ALA A 110 0.32 -10.22 6.27
C ALA A 110 0.20 -9.52 4.90
N THR A 111 0.95 -8.44 4.68
CA THR A 111 0.94 -7.71 3.41
C THR A 111 1.42 -8.57 2.24
N PHE A 112 2.49 -9.36 2.41
CA PHE A 112 2.95 -10.28 1.35
C PHE A 112 1.88 -11.32 0.99
N LYS A 113 1.19 -11.88 1.99
CA LYS A 113 0.08 -12.83 1.77
C LYS A 113 -1.10 -12.17 1.07
N GLU A 114 -1.43 -10.95 1.46
CA GLU A 114 -2.49 -10.16 0.83
C GLU A 114 -2.16 -9.83 -0.63
N HIS A 115 -0.93 -9.39 -0.92
CA HIS A 115 -0.49 -9.13 -2.29
C HIS A 115 -0.50 -10.39 -3.15
N MET A 116 -0.07 -11.53 -2.62
CA MET A 116 -0.15 -12.80 -3.33
C MET A 116 -1.62 -13.15 -3.66
N ALA A 117 -2.54 -12.94 -2.72
CA ALA A 117 -3.97 -13.18 -2.94
C ALA A 117 -4.58 -12.26 -4.01
N ILE A 118 -3.96 -11.12 -4.32
CA ILE A 118 -4.34 -10.23 -5.43
C ILE A 118 -3.72 -10.73 -6.76
N VAL A 119 -2.43 -11.06 -6.76
CA VAL A 119 -1.70 -11.45 -7.99
C VAL A 119 -2.23 -12.76 -8.57
N GLU A 120 -2.53 -13.76 -7.75
CA GLU A 120 -2.99 -15.06 -8.22
C GLU A 120 -4.29 -14.99 -9.07
N PRO A 121 -5.35 -14.30 -8.66
CA PRO A 121 -6.52 -14.12 -9.52
C PRO A 121 -6.23 -13.24 -10.74
N CYS A 122 -5.35 -12.20 -10.64
CA CYS A 122 -4.94 -11.41 -11.79
C CYS A 122 -4.32 -12.28 -12.89
N LEU A 123 -3.43 -13.21 -12.54
CA LEU A 123 -2.80 -14.14 -13.47
C LEU A 123 -3.81 -15.11 -14.13
N LYS A 124 -4.97 -15.32 -13.50
CA LYS A 124 -6.09 -16.14 -14.02
C LYS A 124 -7.12 -15.33 -14.81
N GLY A 125 -6.98 -13.99 -14.84
CA GLY A 125 -7.98 -13.09 -15.43
C GLY A 125 -9.27 -12.97 -14.60
N ASP A 126 -9.25 -13.36 -13.34
CA ASP A 126 -10.38 -13.25 -12.41
C ASP A 126 -10.34 -11.87 -11.71
N TRP A 127 -10.77 -10.85 -12.44
CA TRP A 127 -10.68 -9.45 -12.00
C TRP A 127 -11.61 -9.12 -10.83
N GLU A 128 -12.76 -9.79 -10.72
CA GLU A 128 -13.66 -9.61 -9.59
C GLU A 128 -13.04 -10.16 -8.30
N LYS A 129 -12.43 -11.34 -8.37
CA LYS A 129 -11.73 -11.91 -7.22
C LYS A 129 -10.50 -11.07 -6.84
N ALA A 130 -9.73 -10.60 -7.82
CA ALA A 130 -8.60 -9.73 -7.58
C ALA A 130 -9.03 -8.42 -6.89
N LYS A 131 -10.12 -7.82 -7.33
CA LYS A 131 -10.73 -6.63 -6.72
C LYS A 131 -11.13 -6.86 -5.26
N GLU A 132 -11.82 -7.98 -4.96
CA GLU A 132 -12.18 -8.33 -3.58
C GLU A 132 -10.94 -8.39 -2.67
N GLN A 133 -9.88 -9.05 -3.13
CA GLN A 133 -8.63 -9.16 -2.37
C GLN A 133 -7.91 -7.81 -2.22
N LEU A 134 -7.96 -6.98 -3.26
CA LEU A 134 -7.38 -5.62 -3.20
C LEU A 134 -8.13 -4.73 -2.20
N ILE A 135 -9.46 -4.76 -2.18
CA ILE A 135 -10.27 -4.04 -1.19
C ILE A 135 -9.91 -4.49 0.22
N TYR A 136 -9.86 -5.80 0.45
CA TYR A 136 -9.47 -6.36 1.74
C TYR A 136 -8.07 -5.87 2.17
N HIS A 137 -7.09 -5.92 1.27
CA HIS A 137 -5.74 -5.44 1.52
C HIS A 137 -5.71 -3.94 1.90
N LEU A 138 -6.45 -3.10 1.16
CA LEU A 138 -6.53 -1.67 1.44
C LEU A 138 -7.16 -1.39 2.81
N GLU A 139 -8.21 -2.14 3.21
CA GLU A 139 -8.83 -2.04 4.53
C GLU A 139 -7.85 -2.42 5.65
N GLN A 140 -7.11 -3.51 5.49
CA GLN A 140 -6.09 -3.93 6.47
C GLN A 140 -4.95 -2.92 6.56
N SER A 141 -4.53 -2.36 5.44
CA SER A 141 -3.49 -1.32 5.38
C SER A 141 -3.95 -0.03 6.04
N LYS A 142 -5.19 0.40 5.80
CA LYS A 142 -5.81 1.55 6.47
C LYS A 142 -5.85 1.34 7.99
N ALA A 143 -6.35 0.21 8.45
CA ALA A 143 -6.43 -0.11 9.88
C ALA A 143 -5.05 -0.13 10.55
N SER A 144 -4.02 -0.63 9.86
CA SER A 144 -2.64 -0.60 10.34
C SER A 144 -2.11 0.84 10.43
N ALA A 145 -2.37 1.67 9.41
CA ALA A 145 -2.00 3.07 9.37
C ALA A 145 -2.63 3.87 10.53
N PHE A 146 -3.91 3.66 10.80
CA PHE A 146 -4.60 4.28 11.95
C PHE A 146 -3.93 3.95 13.28
N ARG A 147 -3.58 2.68 13.51
CA ARG A 147 -2.91 2.26 14.74
C ARG A 147 -1.55 2.95 14.94
N LEU A 148 -0.78 3.09 13.85
CA LEU A 148 0.54 3.72 13.91
C LEU A 148 0.43 5.23 14.22
N VAL A 149 -0.49 5.95 13.59
CA VAL A 149 -0.70 7.39 13.84
C VAL A 149 -1.23 7.61 15.25
N ALA A 150 -2.22 6.85 15.73
CA ALA A 150 -2.75 6.95 17.08
C ALA A 150 -1.69 6.70 18.15
N ALA A 151 -0.80 5.72 17.96
CA ALA A 151 0.31 5.45 18.86
C ALA A 151 1.32 6.62 18.91
N SER A 152 1.60 7.27 17.78
CA SER A 152 2.52 8.41 17.72
C SER A 152 1.94 9.65 18.42
N GLU A 153 0.65 9.91 18.29
CA GLU A 153 -0.05 11.01 18.97
C GLU A 153 -0.02 10.83 20.50
N THR A 154 -0.24 9.62 20.99
CA THR A 154 -0.21 9.30 22.43
C THR A 154 1.19 9.51 23.02
N ASN A 155 2.25 9.11 22.31
CA ASN A 155 3.63 9.30 22.74
C ASN A 155 4.02 10.78 22.79
N ASN A 156 3.56 11.60 21.87
CA ASN A 156 3.80 13.04 21.86
C ASN A 156 3.11 13.74 23.04
N LEU A 157 1.90 13.35 23.41
CA LEU A 157 1.18 13.88 24.58
C LEU A 157 1.89 13.53 25.89
N ALA A 158 2.40 12.30 26.04
CA ALA A 158 3.15 11.87 27.21
C ALA A 158 4.45 12.67 27.40
N HIS A 159 5.16 13.01 26.32
CA HIS A 159 6.37 13.85 26.37
C HIS A 159 6.09 15.32 26.78
N HIS A 160 4.93 15.87 26.41
CA HIS A 160 4.55 17.22 26.79
C HIS A 160 4.04 17.34 28.26
N MET A 161 3.65 16.24 28.90
CA MET A 161 3.21 16.21 30.30
C MET A 161 4.34 15.99 31.31
N THR A 162 5.57 15.72 30.82
CA THR A 162 6.76 15.46 31.68
C THR A 162 7.75 16.64 31.71
N LEU A 163 7.40 17.78 31.16
CA LEU A 163 8.11 19.07 31.24
C LEU A 163 7.28 20.07 32.08
#